data_a05e022950c6f0da3bf0e86c3ef4e9cc
#
_entry.id   a05e022950c6f0da3bf0e86c3ef4e9cc
#
_cell.length_a   1.000
_cell.length_b   1.000
_cell.length_c   1.000
_cell.angle_alpha   90.00
_cell.angle_beta   90.00
_cell.angle_gamma   90.00
#
_symmetry.space_group_name_H-M   'P 1'
#
loop_
_entity.id
_entity.type
_entity.pdbx_description
1 polymer ?
#
loop_
_entity_poly.entity_id
_entity_poly.type
_entity_poly.pdbx_seq_one_letter_code
_entity_poly.pdbx_strand_id
1 'polypeptide(L)'
;MAVQHFSRSARTRTFRLSSVFAIIAAAGIAAAGSINVQARDLTAAVNSNFSTLDTWDAIDNLSRAVSSSIYEGLYRFDTNLTPQPQLAESYTVSDDGLVYTFKLRPNVKYQDGSDFTAETVKMNFDRGMNPASKLTRRTFFSFVDKVEAVDPLTVRFTLKQPTAGFIARLSNGTASMVCPSLLKKAAAAGDAAAAKKVTAYEACGTGPYMLKHFEPTEVLEVVKNPNYRVAGLPKFDSLRWVPVAENSTRAMMLRTGEAQFIWPVPAEQVKALEADGKLSIQKTPSVVTRYISMNETKKPFNDVRVRKAISLAINRNALIKVAYNGLAVPSTGYLPPQIEGAVNYGAFPYDPKAARELLKEAGFPEGFHATLWSAYNDGKTLKTLQFLQQQQQVRHHRPSSVDCHTFPYFPDYCQSIMLLRKQHNVQYVYYFPQ
;
A
#
# COMPACT_ATOMS: atom_id res chain seq x y z
N MET A 1 -59.13 13.07 21.88
CA MET A 1 -60.30 12.73 22.73
C MET A 1 -59.81 12.00 23.95
N ALA A 2 -60.08 12.59 25.10
CA ALA A 2 -60.22 12.18 26.48
C ALA A 2 -58.98 11.54 27.14
N VAL A 3 -58.16 12.20 27.94
CA VAL A 3 -58.33 12.80 29.27
C VAL A 3 -59.09 11.87 30.25
N GLN A 4 -58.38 11.38 31.26
CA GLN A 4 -58.92 11.41 32.63
C GLN A 4 -57.80 11.36 33.71
N HIS A 5 -57.80 12.37 34.51
CA HIS A 5 -57.17 12.51 35.84
C HIS A 5 -57.77 11.56 36.86
N PHE A 6 -56.98 11.14 37.84
CA PHE A 6 -57.48 10.98 39.20
C PHE A 6 -56.38 11.32 40.24
N SER A 7 -56.74 12.25 41.05
CA SER A 7 -56.07 12.80 42.22
C SER A 7 -56.60 12.15 43.50
N ARG A 8 -55.80 12.22 44.57
CA ARG A 8 -56.08 12.22 46.01
C ARG A 8 -55.24 11.17 46.75
N SER A 9 -54.72 11.35 47.94
CA SER A 9 -54.81 12.41 48.95
C SER A 9 -53.78 12.08 50.04
N ALA A 10 -53.31 13.14 50.68
CA ALA A 10 -52.34 13.13 51.77
C ALA A 10 -52.81 12.33 52.99
N ARG A 11 -51.85 11.77 53.73
CA ARG A 11 -51.88 11.66 55.22
C ARG A 11 -50.49 11.70 55.80
N THR A 12 -50.21 12.81 56.44
CA THR A 12 -49.14 13.05 57.38
C THR A 12 -49.19 12.11 58.56
N ARG A 13 -48.07 11.47 58.92
CA ARG A 13 -47.75 11.01 60.25
C ARG A 13 -46.31 11.33 60.59
N THR A 14 -46.15 12.35 61.40
CA THR A 14 -44.95 12.65 62.16
C THR A 14 -44.62 11.54 63.14
N PHE A 15 -43.40 11.01 63.11
CA PHE A 15 -42.79 10.32 64.23
C PHE A 15 -41.36 10.85 64.43
N ARG A 16 -41.14 11.36 65.61
CA ARG A 16 -39.84 11.78 66.14
C ARG A 16 -38.99 10.57 66.47
N LEU A 17 -37.72 10.74 66.41
CA LEU A 17 -36.58 10.38 67.28
C LEU A 17 -35.42 9.92 66.39
N SER A 18 -34.39 10.72 66.25
CA SER A 18 -33.25 10.82 67.19
C SER A 18 -32.33 9.62 67.18
N SER A 19 -31.08 9.87 66.77
CA SER A 19 -29.87 9.09 67.12
C SER A 19 -29.64 7.78 66.34
N VAL A 20 -29.26 7.88 65.10
CA VAL A 20 -28.23 7.01 64.48
C VAL A 20 -27.62 7.75 63.26
N PHE A 21 -26.99 8.86 63.49
CA PHE A 21 -26.13 9.50 62.51
C PHE A 21 -24.72 9.45 63.05
N ALA A 22 -24.00 8.38 62.81
CA ALA A 22 -22.53 8.32 62.89
C ALA A 22 -21.96 6.92 62.63
N ILE A 23 -22.25 6.21 61.53
CA ILE A 23 -21.41 5.08 61.04
C ILE A 23 -21.82 4.70 59.60
N ILE A 24 -22.08 5.63 58.69
CA ILE A 24 -22.19 5.34 57.26
C ILE A 24 -21.49 6.45 56.42
N ALA A 25 -20.38 6.92 56.90
CA ALA A 25 -19.53 7.87 56.14
C ALA A 25 -18.14 7.32 55.83
N ALA A 26 -17.89 6.03 56.03
CA ALA A 26 -16.56 5.41 55.75
C ALA A 26 -16.60 4.23 54.79
N ALA A 27 -17.73 3.93 54.15
CA ALA A 27 -17.85 2.82 53.20
C ALA A 27 -18.17 3.27 51.75
N GLY A 28 -18.12 4.58 51.45
CA GLY A 28 -18.53 5.17 50.19
C GLY A 28 -17.37 5.57 49.24
N ILE A 29 -16.10 5.27 49.55
CA ILE A 29 -14.95 5.71 48.76
C ILE A 29 -14.09 4.54 48.25
N ALA A 30 -14.58 3.35 48.20
CA ALA A 30 -13.84 2.18 47.71
C ALA A 30 -14.50 1.50 46.50
N ALA A 31 -15.45 2.16 45.84
CA ALA A 31 -15.97 1.71 44.54
C ALA A 31 -15.67 2.74 43.42
N ALA A 32 -14.47 3.28 43.40
CA ALA A 32 -13.87 3.72 42.14
C ALA A 32 -13.61 2.45 41.36
N GLY A 33 -14.65 1.95 40.69
CA GLY A 33 -14.54 0.83 39.78
C GLY A 33 -13.39 1.15 38.83
N SER A 34 -12.35 0.34 38.92
CA SER A 34 -11.33 0.31 37.89
C SER A 34 -12.08 0.12 36.57
N ILE A 35 -12.24 1.17 35.80
CA ILE A 35 -12.68 1.04 34.42
C ILE A 35 -11.58 0.20 33.80
N ASN A 36 -11.80 -1.12 33.72
CA ASN A 36 -10.98 -1.99 32.92
C ASN A 36 -11.13 -1.47 31.48
N VAL A 37 -10.25 -0.55 31.09
CA VAL A 37 -10.09 -0.18 29.70
C VAL A 37 -9.49 -1.43 29.06
N GLN A 38 -10.36 -2.27 28.54
CA GLN A 38 -9.94 -3.43 27.77
C GLN A 38 -9.07 -2.92 26.62
N ALA A 39 -7.83 -3.37 26.56
CA ALA A 39 -6.91 -3.03 25.50
C ALA A 39 -7.59 -3.31 24.15
N ARG A 40 -7.56 -2.33 23.26
CA ARG A 40 -8.13 -2.46 21.92
C ARG A 40 -7.02 -2.88 20.97
N ASP A 41 -6.86 -4.18 20.86
CA ASP A 41 -5.89 -4.80 19.96
C ASP A 41 -6.54 -5.13 18.62
N LEU A 42 -5.81 -4.97 17.54
CA LEU A 42 -6.27 -5.33 16.20
C LEU A 42 -5.26 -6.28 15.55
N THR A 43 -5.74 -7.44 15.14
CA THR A 43 -5.00 -8.39 14.31
C THR A 43 -5.42 -8.24 12.84
N ALA A 44 -4.46 -8.04 11.97
CA ALA A 44 -4.65 -7.92 10.54
C ALA A 44 -3.94 -9.08 9.82
N ALA A 45 -4.69 -9.94 9.10
CA ALA A 45 -4.09 -10.99 8.29
C ALA A 45 -3.88 -10.49 6.84
N VAL A 46 -2.64 -10.62 6.34
CA VAL A 46 -2.19 -10.11 5.04
C VAL A 46 -1.64 -11.23 4.16
N ASN A 47 -1.57 -11.02 2.84
CA ASN A 47 -1.33 -12.11 1.89
C ASN A 47 0.14 -12.40 1.58
N SER A 48 1.08 -11.66 2.14
CA SER A 48 2.52 -11.84 1.87
C SER A 48 3.36 -11.50 3.10
N ASN A 49 4.60 -11.93 3.08
CA ASN A 49 5.61 -11.59 4.06
C ASN A 49 6.04 -10.12 3.92
N PHE A 50 6.74 -9.63 4.93
CA PHE A 50 7.36 -8.32 4.94
C PHE A 50 8.82 -8.46 4.50
N SER A 51 9.33 -7.50 3.73
CA SER A 51 10.71 -7.53 3.27
C SER A 51 11.65 -6.73 4.18
N THR A 52 11.20 -5.58 4.67
CA THR A 52 12.01 -4.66 5.46
C THR A 52 11.15 -3.57 6.09
N LEU A 53 11.61 -3.00 7.19
CA LEU A 53 11.04 -1.78 7.78
C LEU A 53 11.69 -0.49 7.25
N ASP A 54 12.78 -0.59 6.49
CA ASP A 54 13.44 0.57 5.89
C ASP A 54 12.67 1.07 4.67
N THR A 55 12.08 2.25 4.77
CA THR A 55 11.26 2.84 3.72
C THR A 55 12.04 3.19 2.45
N TRP A 56 13.35 3.46 2.56
CA TRP A 56 14.23 3.69 1.41
C TRP A 56 14.71 2.41 0.72
N ASP A 57 14.50 1.26 1.36
CA ASP A 57 14.86 -0.05 0.80
C ASP A 57 13.63 -0.91 0.44
N ALA A 58 12.45 -0.62 1.01
CA ALA A 58 11.21 -1.34 0.76
C ALA A 58 10.73 -1.15 -0.68
N ILE A 59 10.66 -2.24 -1.42
CA ILE A 59 10.17 -2.28 -2.81
C ILE A 59 8.74 -2.79 -2.93
N ASP A 60 8.31 -3.63 -1.99
CA ASP A 60 6.96 -4.16 -1.96
C ASP A 60 5.97 -3.19 -1.29
N ASN A 61 4.71 -3.27 -1.74
CA ASN A 61 3.66 -2.36 -1.26
C ASN A 61 3.24 -2.64 0.18
N LEU A 62 3.33 -3.91 0.63
CA LEU A 62 2.88 -4.27 1.97
C LEU A 62 3.83 -3.73 3.03
N SER A 63 5.15 -3.95 2.88
CA SER A 63 6.15 -3.40 3.80
C SER A 63 6.03 -1.88 3.93
N ARG A 64 5.83 -1.16 2.81
CA ARG A 64 5.60 0.29 2.83
C ARG A 64 4.29 0.69 3.51
N ALA A 65 3.22 -0.07 3.27
CA ALA A 65 1.92 0.21 3.89
C ALA A 65 1.97 0.06 5.41
N VAL A 66 2.56 -1.03 5.91
CA VAL A 66 2.66 -1.27 7.35
C VAL A 66 3.66 -0.30 8.02
N SER A 67 4.74 0.05 7.33
CA SER A 67 5.71 1.05 7.82
C SER A 67 5.09 2.43 8.03
N SER A 68 4.01 2.78 7.32
CA SER A 68 3.27 4.03 7.53
C SER A 68 2.61 4.13 8.91
N SER A 69 2.49 3.03 9.66
CA SER A 69 2.05 3.06 11.06
C SER A 69 3.16 3.57 12.01
N ILE A 70 4.43 3.43 11.61
CA ILE A 70 5.60 3.77 12.43
C ILE A 70 6.21 5.11 12.01
N TYR A 71 6.22 5.38 10.70
CA TYR A 71 6.90 6.53 10.10
C TYR A 71 5.94 7.54 9.49
N GLU A 72 6.36 8.79 9.45
CA GLU A 72 5.69 9.87 8.72
C GLU A 72 6.67 10.55 7.77
N GLY A 73 6.14 11.10 6.66
CA GLY A 73 6.88 11.94 5.71
C GLY A 73 6.61 13.43 5.90
N LEU A 74 7.26 14.28 5.11
CA LEU A 74 6.94 15.71 5.08
C LEU A 74 5.50 15.94 4.58
N TYR A 75 5.10 15.18 3.59
CA TYR A 75 3.76 15.10 3.01
C TYR A 75 3.28 13.67 2.99
N ARG A 76 1.98 13.45 2.84
CA ARG A 76 1.34 12.15 2.65
C ARG A 76 0.24 12.24 1.60
N PHE A 77 -0.16 11.15 1.00
CA PHE A 77 -1.37 11.11 0.20
C PHE A 77 -2.61 10.95 1.09
N ASP A 78 -3.69 11.63 0.70
CA ASP A 78 -5.03 11.30 1.20
C ASP A 78 -5.63 10.12 0.40
N THR A 79 -6.89 9.81 0.68
CA THR A 79 -7.62 8.71 0.00
C THR A 79 -7.89 8.97 -1.49
N ASN A 80 -7.76 10.22 -1.94
CA ASN A 80 -7.92 10.64 -3.34
C ASN A 80 -6.56 10.79 -4.04
N LEU A 81 -5.46 10.36 -3.40
CA LEU A 81 -4.08 10.51 -3.87
C LEU A 81 -3.63 11.97 -4.02
N THR A 82 -4.28 12.89 -3.30
CA THR A 82 -3.88 14.29 -3.25
C THR A 82 -2.83 14.48 -2.15
N PRO A 83 -1.68 15.11 -2.43
CA PRO A 83 -0.69 15.42 -1.42
C PRO A 83 -1.25 16.30 -0.30
N GLN A 84 -1.06 15.89 0.95
CA GLN A 84 -1.47 16.63 2.15
C GLN A 84 -0.27 16.88 3.05
N PRO A 85 -0.19 18.04 3.72
CA PRO A 85 0.80 18.33 4.75
C PRO A 85 0.81 17.27 5.86
N GLN A 86 2.00 16.80 6.27
CA GLN A 86 2.14 15.87 7.39
C GLN A 86 3.15 16.39 8.42
N LEU A 87 4.44 16.19 8.27
CA LEU A 87 5.48 16.77 9.13
C LEU A 87 5.88 18.19 8.70
N ALA A 88 5.66 18.55 7.43
CA ALA A 88 5.68 19.95 7.01
C ALA A 88 4.28 20.55 7.07
N GLU A 89 4.18 21.85 7.38
CA GLU A 89 2.93 22.61 7.38
C GLU A 89 2.65 23.25 6.02
N SER A 90 3.71 23.75 5.37
CA SER A 90 3.63 24.46 4.09
C SER A 90 4.96 24.41 3.36
N TYR A 91 4.96 24.85 2.12
CA TYR A 91 6.17 25.11 1.34
C TYR A 91 6.01 26.33 0.43
N THR A 92 7.13 26.88 0.02
CA THR A 92 7.24 27.86 -1.08
C THR A 92 8.17 27.33 -2.14
N VAL A 93 7.98 27.80 -3.38
CA VAL A 93 8.82 27.41 -4.54
C VAL A 93 9.38 28.70 -5.15
N SER A 94 10.64 28.68 -5.55
CA SER A 94 11.26 29.78 -6.32
C SER A 94 10.66 29.88 -7.73
N ASP A 95 10.76 31.06 -8.34
CA ASP A 95 10.17 31.33 -9.68
C ASP A 95 10.71 30.39 -10.76
N ASP A 96 11.95 29.94 -10.64
CA ASP A 96 12.58 28.97 -11.56
C ASP A 96 12.19 27.51 -11.29
N GLY A 97 11.38 27.24 -10.22
CA GLY A 97 10.95 25.92 -9.84
C GLY A 97 12.04 25.00 -9.26
N LEU A 98 13.22 25.56 -8.92
CA LEU A 98 14.37 24.78 -8.47
C LEU A 98 14.50 24.69 -6.96
N VAL A 99 14.01 25.67 -6.21
CA VAL A 99 14.18 25.73 -4.76
C VAL A 99 12.85 25.61 -4.04
N TYR A 100 12.72 24.58 -3.22
CA TYR A 100 11.56 24.33 -2.36
C TYR A 100 11.95 24.57 -0.91
N THR A 101 11.27 25.47 -0.22
CA THR A 101 11.49 25.77 1.20
C THR A 101 10.28 25.36 2.02
N PHE A 102 10.47 24.37 2.89
CA PHE A 102 9.40 23.81 3.73
C PHE A 102 9.47 24.38 5.16
N LYS A 103 8.31 24.71 5.70
CA LYS A 103 8.12 24.97 7.13
C LYS A 103 7.69 23.68 7.82
N LEU A 104 8.46 23.27 8.83
CA LEU A 104 8.23 22.04 9.59
C LEU A 104 7.29 22.33 10.77
N ARG A 105 6.54 21.29 11.18
CA ARG A 105 5.70 21.38 12.39
C ARG A 105 6.56 21.48 13.64
N PRO A 106 6.27 22.45 14.54
CA PRO A 106 6.95 22.53 15.82
C PRO A 106 6.50 21.40 16.77
N ASN A 107 7.31 21.14 17.79
CA ASN A 107 6.99 20.22 18.90
C ASN A 107 6.69 18.79 18.49
N VAL A 108 7.21 18.34 17.36
CA VAL A 108 7.15 16.93 16.95
C VAL A 108 8.33 16.18 17.57
N LYS A 109 8.03 15.05 18.19
CA LYS A 109 9.03 14.15 18.77
C LYS A 109 9.11 12.82 18.00
N TYR A 110 10.30 12.31 17.86
CA TYR A 110 10.49 10.91 17.48
C TYR A 110 10.12 9.99 18.65
N GLN A 111 9.98 8.70 18.35
CA GLN A 111 9.65 7.67 19.34
C GLN A 111 10.73 7.47 20.40
N ASP A 112 11.99 7.85 20.11
CA ASP A 112 13.10 7.86 21.07
C ASP A 112 13.15 9.14 21.94
N GLY A 113 12.17 10.04 21.78
CA GLY A 113 12.06 11.30 22.49
C GLY A 113 12.85 12.46 21.90
N SER A 114 13.68 12.22 20.88
CA SER A 114 14.43 13.28 20.20
C SER A 114 13.51 14.21 19.39
N ASP A 115 13.96 15.44 19.14
CA ASP A 115 13.20 16.43 18.38
C ASP A 115 13.27 16.16 16.88
N PHE A 116 12.13 16.31 16.21
CA PHE A 116 12.07 16.38 14.75
C PHE A 116 12.45 17.79 14.30
N THR A 117 13.52 17.92 13.54
CA THR A 117 14.07 19.20 13.07
C THR A 117 14.49 19.13 11.60
N ALA A 118 14.79 20.28 11.00
CA ALA A 118 15.33 20.33 9.63
C ALA A 118 16.64 19.56 9.48
N GLU A 119 17.49 19.53 10.53
CA GLU A 119 18.72 18.74 10.52
C GLU A 119 18.42 17.22 10.43
N THR A 120 17.38 16.75 11.14
CA THR A 120 16.99 15.34 11.05
C THR A 120 16.37 14.98 9.69
N VAL A 121 15.69 15.91 9.02
CA VAL A 121 15.25 15.75 7.63
C VAL A 121 16.47 15.61 6.71
N LYS A 122 17.43 16.53 6.84
CA LYS A 122 18.68 16.48 6.06
C LYS A 122 19.41 15.14 6.25
N MET A 123 19.58 14.67 7.50
CA MET A 123 20.21 13.36 7.78
C MET A 123 19.53 12.20 7.06
N ASN A 124 18.19 12.18 7.01
CA ASN A 124 17.41 11.15 6.33
C ASN A 124 17.66 11.16 4.82
N PHE A 125 17.64 12.34 4.19
CA PHE A 125 17.89 12.47 2.76
C PHE A 125 19.36 12.22 2.40
N ASP A 126 20.32 12.72 3.17
CA ASP A 126 21.75 12.43 2.98
C ASP A 126 22.02 10.93 2.97
N ARG A 127 21.47 10.19 3.94
CA ARG A 127 21.54 8.72 3.95
C ARG A 127 20.82 8.12 2.73
N GLY A 128 19.58 8.53 2.48
CA GLY A 128 18.69 7.93 1.47
C GLY A 128 19.24 8.05 0.05
N MET A 129 19.85 9.20 -0.27
CA MET A 129 20.41 9.51 -1.59
C MET A 129 21.87 9.07 -1.77
N ASN A 130 22.59 8.78 -0.68
CA ASN A 130 24.00 8.41 -0.74
C ASN A 130 24.22 7.11 -1.52
N PRO A 131 25.02 7.11 -2.61
CA PRO A 131 25.32 5.89 -3.35
C PRO A 131 25.97 4.78 -2.49
N ALA A 132 26.75 5.15 -1.50
CA ALA A 132 27.43 4.21 -0.59
C ALA A 132 26.44 3.45 0.31
N SER A 133 25.22 3.97 0.55
CA SER A 133 24.20 3.30 1.34
C SER A 133 23.63 2.05 0.65
N LYS A 134 23.79 1.92 -0.67
CA LYS A 134 23.26 0.83 -1.51
C LYS A 134 21.75 0.58 -1.33
N LEU A 135 21.01 1.62 -0.91
CA LEU A 135 19.56 1.54 -0.74
C LEU A 135 18.86 1.45 -2.10
N THR A 136 17.86 0.60 -2.20
CA THR A 136 17.21 0.25 -3.46
C THR A 136 16.53 1.46 -4.11
N ARG A 137 15.91 2.33 -3.31
CA ARG A 137 15.14 3.47 -3.79
C ARG A 137 15.91 4.80 -3.81
N ARG A 138 17.24 4.78 -3.65
CA ARG A 138 18.06 6.01 -3.62
C ARG A 138 17.86 6.89 -4.86
N THR A 139 17.62 6.30 -6.04
CA THR A 139 17.42 7.03 -7.29
C THR A 139 16.05 7.69 -7.40
N PHE A 140 15.12 7.38 -6.48
CA PHE A 140 13.79 7.97 -6.49
C PHE A 140 13.80 9.49 -6.29
N PHE A 141 14.86 10.02 -5.66
CA PHE A 141 15.12 11.44 -5.47
C PHE A 141 16.41 11.93 -6.18
N SER A 142 16.85 11.26 -7.25
CA SER A 142 18.08 11.60 -7.98
C SER A 142 18.10 13.00 -8.60
N PHE A 143 16.93 13.61 -8.77
CA PHE A 143 16.76 14.99 -9.24
C PHE A 143 16.97 16.04 -8.13
N VAL A 144 17.05 15.64 -6.86
CA VAL A 144 17.44 16.52 -5.75
C VAL A 144 18.94 16.69 -5.78
N ASP A 145 19.40 17.92 -5.77
CA ASP A 145 20.82 18.27 -5.70
C ASP A 145 21.29 18.39 -4.25
N LYS A 146 20.53 19.13 -3.43
CA LYS A 146 20.95 19.50 -2.07
C LYS A 146 19.76 19.59 -1.13
N VAL A 147 19.97 19.20 0.12
CA VAL A 147 19.04 19.41 1.24
C VAL A 147 19.75 20.17 2.34
N GLU A 148 19.20 21.28 2.80
CA GLU A 148 19.80 22.18 3.77
C GLU A 148 18.85 22.45 4.94
N ALA A 149 19.33 22.33 6.17
CA ALA A 149 18.67 22.85 7.33
C ALA A 149 18.99 24.35 7.42
N VAL A 150 17.99 25.19 7.14
CA VAL A 150 18.15 26.65 7.16
C VAL A 150 18.08 27.18 8.60
N ASP A 151 17.12 26.64 9.33
CA ASP A 151 16.93 26.82 10.78
C ASP A 151 16.28 25.54 11.35
N PRO A 152 16.05 25.40 12.67
CA PRO A 152 15.49 24.16 13.22
C PRO A 152 14.16 23.70 12.61
N LEU A 153 13.33 24.62 12.09
CA LEU A 153 12.00 24.36 11.53
C LEU A 153 11.88 24.72 10.03
N THR A 154 12.98 25.00 9.36
CA THR A 154 12.99 25.32 7.93
C THR A 154 14.00 24.48 7.18
N VAL A 155 13.52 23.62 6.27
CA VAL A 155 14.37 22.81 5.39
C VAL A 155 14.22 23.25 3.94
N ARG A 156 15.34 23.36 3.22
CA ARG A 156 15.39 23.74 1.83
C ARG A 156 15.90 22.58 0.96
N PHE A 157 15.18 22.34 -0.12
CA PHE A 157 15.57 21.41 -1.17
C PHE A 157 15.91 22.19 -2.43
N THR A 158 17.09 21.96 -2.97
CA THR A 158 17.50 22.45 -4.30
C THR A 158 17.43 21.30 -5.28
N LEU A 159 16.76 21.50 -6.41
CA LEU A 159 16.60 20.51 -7.47
C LEU A 159 17.59 20.80 -8.61
N LYS A 160 18.07 19.76 -9.29
CA LYS A 160 18.95 19.87 -10.47
C LYS A 160 18.23 20.43 -11.68
N GLN A 161 16.92 20.23 -11.75
CA GLN A 161 16.03 20.74 -12.80
C GLN A 161 14.60 20.85 -12.23
N PRO A 162 13.74 21.71 -12.78
CA PRO A 162 12.35 21.78 -12.39
C PRO A 162 11.71 20.41 -12.56
N THR A 163 11.11 19.89 -11.51
CA THR A 163 10.58 18.52 -11.49
C THR A 163 9.11 18.56 -11.09
N ALA A 164 8.24 18.32 -12.06
CA ALA A 164 6.82 18.13 -11.79
C ALA A 164 6.60 16.95 -10.84
N GLY A 165 5.66 17.08 -9.91
CA GLY A 165 5.33 16.01 -8.97
C GLY A 165 6.32 15.82 -7.81
N PHE A 166 7.20 16.78 -7.51
CA PHE A 166 8.11 16.67 -6.36
C PHE A 166 7.36 16.47 -5.04
N ILE A 167 6.27 17.22 -4.81
CA ILE A 167 5.44 17.07 -3.61
C ILE A 167 4.76 15.69 -3.57
N ALA A 168 4.29 15.19 -4.71
CA ALA A 168 3.75 13.83 -4.82
C ALA A 168 4.80 12.77 -4.49
N ARG A 169 6.06 12.97 -4.88
CA ARG A 169 7.17 12.07 -4.49
C ARG A 169 7.47 12.13 -2.99
N LEU A 170 7.41 13.31 -2.36
CA LEU A 170 7.53 13.45 -0.91
C LEU A 170 6.37 12.81 -0.15
N SER A 171 5.18 12.73 -0.79
CA SER A 171 4.00 12.06 -0.22
C SER A 171 4.07 10.54 -0.31
N ASN A 172 4.98 10.00 -1.13
CA ASN A 172 5.28 8.58 -1.17
C ASN A 172 6.08 8.18 0.07
N GLY A 173 5.65 7.15 0.79
CA GLY A 173 6.28 6.73 2.05
C GLY A 173 7.78 6.40 2.00
N THR A 174 8.44 6.45 0.83
CA THR A 174 9.89 6.23 0.68
C THR A 174 10.71 7.22 1.52
N ALA A 175 10.37 8.51 1.51
CA ALA A 175 11.09 9.55 2.23
C ALA A 175 10.51 9.81 3.63
N SER A 176 10.08 8.76 4.32
CA SER A 176 9.65 8.87 5.71
C SER A 176 10.83 9.06 6.66
N MET A 177 10.57 9.73 7.78
CA MET A 177 11.60 10.16 8.73
C MET A 177 11.92 9.08 9.75
N VAL A 178 13.16 8.64 9.75
CA VAL A 178 13.78 7.72 10.73
C VAL A 178 14.48 8.57 11.79
N CYS A 179 14.40 8.16 13.07
CA CYS A 179 15.00 8.91 14.17
C CYS A 179 16.54 8.94 14.09
N PRO A 180 17.18 10.02 14.60
CA PRO A 180 18.63 10.18 14.54
C PRO A 180 19.40 9.07 15.24
N SER A 181 18.88 8.52 16.35
CA SER A 181 19.53 7.44 17.09
C SER A 181 19.68 6.18 16.25
N LEU A 182 18.61 5.78 15.53
CA LEU A 182 18.64 4.61 14.64
C LEU A 182 19.55 4.84 13.43
N LEU A 183 19.53 6.06 12.85
CA LEU A 183 20.45 6.41 11.75
C LEU A 183 21.92 6.35 12.18
N LYS A 184 22.26 6.85 13.38
CA LYS A 184 23.61 6.75 13.95
C LYS A 184 24.00 5.31 14.23
N LYS A 185 23.09 4.50 14.79
CA LYS A 185 23.31 3.07 15.00
C LYS A 185 23.61 2.34 13.68
N ALA A 186 22.81 2.61 12.64
CA ALA A 186 23.03 2.04 11.32
C ALA A 186 24.38 2.45 10.73
N ALA A 187 24.75 3.74 10.83
CA ALA A 187 26.03 4.24 10.35
C ALA A 187 27.24 3.62 11.08
N ALA A 188 27.09 3.29 12.37
CA ALA A 188 28.12 2.65 13.18
C ALA A 188 28.24 1.12 12.95
N ALA A 189 27.36 0.51 12.17
CA ALA A 189 27.31 -0.94 11.94
C ALA A 189 28.47 -1.48 11.05
N GLY A 190 29.31 -0.62 10.51
CA GLY A 190 30.51 -0.95 9.75
C GLY A 190 30.33 -0.76 8.24
N ASP A 191 29.58 -1.63 7.57
CA ASP A 191 29.38 -1.55 6.12
C ASP A 191 27.89 -1.31 5.72
N ALA A 192 27.67 -1.11 4.42
CA ALA A 192 26.32 -0.85 3.91
C ALA A 192 25.35 -2.01 4.15
N ALA A 193 25.82 -3.25 4.13
CA ALA A 193 24.95 -4.41 4.35
C ALA A 193 24.54 -4.51 5.83
N ALA A 194 25.47 -4.31 6.74
CA ALA A 194 25.21 -4.24 8.17
C ALA A 194 24.28 -3.06 8.52
N ALA A 195 24.53 -1.88 7.94
CA ALA A 195 23.67 -0.70 8.11
C ALA A 195 22.22 -0.96 7.63
N LYS A 196 22.05 -1.59 6.47
CA LYS A 196 20.75 -2.00 5.95
C LYS A 196 20.07 -3.02 6.86
N LYS A 197 20.80 -3.97 7.41
CA LYS A 197 20.25 -4.96 8.34
C LYS A 197 19.67 -4.29 9.59
N VAL A 198 20.35 -3.30 10.15
CA VAL A 198 19.85 -2.53 11.30
C VAL A 198 18.48 -1.91 10.97
N THR A 199 18.39 -1.13 9.89
CA THR A 199 17.15 -0.43 9.53
C THR A 199 16.07 -1.34 8.92
N ALA A 200 16.45 -2.56 8.48
CA ALA A 200 15.48 -3.55 8.01
C ALA A 200 14.67 -4.18 9.14
N TYR A 201 15.25 -4.32 10.33
CA TYR A 201 14.64 -5.03 11.45
C TYR A 201 14.31 -4.13 12.65
N GLU A 202 14.85 -2.94 12.70
CA GLU A 202 14.59 -1.96 13.75
C GLU A 202 13.87 -0.74 13.17
N ALA A 203 12.98 -0.15 13.95
CA ALA A 203 12.20 1.00 13.52
C ALA A 203 12.06 2.04 14.63
N CYS A 204 12.20 3.28 14.25
CA CYS A 204 11.99 4.44 15.11
C CYS A 204 11.64 5.64 14.21
N GLY A 205 10.38 6.10 14.29
CA GLY A 205 9.83 7.20 13.50
C GLY A 205 9.11 8.23 14.36
N THR A 206 8.20 8.98 13.73
CA THR A 206 7.32 9.96 14.39
C THR A 206 5.86 9.48 14.43
N GLY A 207 5.58 8.32 13.86
CA GLY A 207 4.23 7.83 13.61
C GLY A 207 3.45 7.41 14.86
N PRO A 208 2.17 7.03 14.65
CA PRO A 208 1.24 6.72 15.75
C PRO A 208 1.58 5.45 16.53
N TYR A 209 2.36 4.54 15.94
CA TYR A 209 2.76 3.30 16.60
C TYR A 209 4.27 3.14 16.63
N MET A 210 4.76 2.45 17.65
CA MET A 210 6.15 2.05 17.86
C MET A 210 6.32 0.56 17.61
N LEU A 211 7.45 0.17 17.05
CA LEU A 211 7.80 -1.24 16.88
C LEU A 211 7.88 -1.95 18.23
N LYS A 212 7.19 -3.08 18.36
CA LYS A 212 7.29 -4.00 19.50
C LYS A 212 8.07 -5.26 19.14
N HIS A 213 7.71 -5.87 18.00
CA HIS A 213 8.33 -7.10 17.53
C HIS A 213 8.22 -7.23 16.01
N PHE A 214 9.24 -7.79 15.37
CA PHE A 214 9.25 -8.01 13.94
C PHE A 214 10.01 -9.28 13.55
N GLU A 215 9.24 -10.23 12.98
CA GLU A 215 9.74 -11.41 12.27
C GLU A 215 9.13 -11.42 10.88
N PRO A 216 9.92 -11.21 9.81
CA PRO A 216 9.41 -10.93 8.45
C PRO A 216 8.40 -11.93 7.89
N THR A 217 8.53 -13.21 8.27
CA THR A 217 7.66 -14.30 7.79
C THR A 217 6.53 -14.68 8.74
N GLU A 218 6.49 -14.10 9.93
CA GLU A 218 5.59 -14.51 10.99
C GLU A 218 4.68 -13.37 11.48
N VAL A 219 5.28 -12.22 11.84
CA VAL A 219 4.52 -11.15 12.47
C VAL A 219 5.26 -9.81 12.46
N LEU A 220 4.49 -8.74 12.34
CA LEU A 220 4.87 -7.40 12.74
C LEU A 220 3.92 -6.94 13.84
N GLU A 221 4.43 -6.66 15.03
CA GLU A 221 3.69 -6.11 16.15
C GLU A 221 4.13 -4.68 16.45
N VAL A 222 3.16 -3.79 16.57
CA VAL A 222 3.39 -2.41 16.96
C VAL A 222 2.44 -2.01 18.10
N VAL A 223 2.91 -1.12 18.97
CA VAL A 223 2.16 -0.60 20.11
C VAL A 223 1.98 0.90 19.98
N LYS A 224 0.94 1.44 20.60
CA LYS A 224 0.63 2.85 20.60
C LYS A 224 1.83 3.71 21.01
N ASN A 225 2.13 4.74 20.22
CA ASN A 225 3.11 5.77 20.57
C ASN A 225 2.46 6.76 21.55
N PRO A 226 2.88 6.81 22.82
CA PRO A 226 2.31 7.72 23.81
C PRO A 226 2.57 9.20 23.49
N ASN A 227 3.62 9.48 22.71
CA ASN A 227 4.05 10.81 22.33
C ASN A 227 3.55 11.24 20.95
N TYR A 228 2.56 10.51 20.39
CA TYR A 228 2.06 10.86 19.07
C TYR A 228 1.36 12.21 19.09
N ARG A 229 1.78 13.11 18.17
CA ARG A 229 1.36 14.51 18.11
C ARG A 229 -0.14 14.76 17.92
N VAL A 230 -0.89 13.78 17.37
CA VAL A 230 -2.32 13.93 17.07
C VAL A 230 -3.14 13.42 18.25
N ALA A 231 -3.78 14.32 18.96
CA ALA A 231 -4.60 13.99 20.12
C ALA A 231 -5.71 12.96 19.77
N GLY A 232 -5.88 11.96 20.64
CA GLY A 232 -6.89 10.92 20.49
C GLY A 232 -6.56 9.85 19.44
N LEU A 233 -5.38 9.89 18.83
CA LEU A 233 -4.86 8.84 17.96
C LEU A 233 -3.61 8.21 18.56
N PRO A 234 -3.29 6.97 18.21
CA PRO A 234 -4.13 6.02 17.47
C PRO A 234 -5.31 5.49 18.31
N LYS A 235 -6.29 4.85 17.63
CA LYS A 235 -7.50 4.33 18.30
C LYS A 235 -7.29 2.95 18.94
N PHE A 236 -6.40 2.15 18.37
CA PHE A 236 -6.01 0.84 18.89
C PHE A 236 -4.76 0.96 19.74
N ASP A 237 -4.63 0.12 20.76
CA ASP A 237 -3.47 0.14 21.65
C ASP A 237 -2.32 -0.69 21.06
N SER A 238 -2.65 -1.73 20.29
CA SER A 238 -1.69 -2.48 19.48
C SER A 238 -2.24 -2.88 18.11
N LEU A 239 -1.34 -3.09 17.16
CA LEU A 239 -1.63 -3.72 15.86
C LEU A 239 -0.71 -4.91 15.69
N ARG A 240 -1.27 -6.02 15.21
CA ARG A 240 -0.56 -7.24 14.89
C ARG A 240 -0.83 -7.62 13.42
N TRP A 241 0.19 -7.56 12.60
CA TRP A 241 0.12 -7.93 11.19
C TRP A 241 0.66 -9.33 11.01
N VAL A 242 -0.15 -10.26 10.47
CA VAL A 242 0.20 -11.68 10.31
C VAL A 242 0.18 -12.06 8.84
N PRO A 243 1.29 -12.51 8.27
CA PRO A 243 1.34 -13.08 6.92
C PRO A 243 0.55 -14.38 6.84
N VAL A 244 -0.47 -14.43 5.99
CA VAL A 244 -1.30 -15.61 5.72
C VAL A 244 -1.55 -15.66 4.22
N ALA A 245 -0.73 -16.39 3.49
CA ALA A 245 -0.77 -16.42 2.03
C ALA A 245 -2.06 -17.06 1.48
N GLU A 246 -2.59 -18.07 2.19
CA GLU A 246 -3.74 -18.83 1.75
C GLU A 246 -5.06 -18.05 1.96
N ASN A 247 -5.83 -17.88 0.89
CA ASN A 247 -7.03 -17.05 0.83
C ASN A 247 -8.16 -17.51 1.75
N SER A 248 -8.40 -18.82 1.81
CA SER A 248 -9.48 -19.38 2.61
C SER A 248 -9.19 -19.27 4.09
N THR A 249 -7.94 -19.43 4.48
CA THR A 249 -7.48 -19.26 5.87
C THR A 249 -7.68 -17.82 6.32
N ARG A 250 -7.28 -16.82 5.50
CA ARG A 250 -7.53 -15.40 5.84
C ARG A 250 -9.02 -15.11 6.00
N ALA A 251 -9.86 -15.61 5.10
CA ALA A 251 -11.31 -15.42 5.20
C ALA A 251 -11.90 -16.11 6.44
N MET A 252 -11.38 -17.27 6.83
CA MET A 252 -11.79 -17.98 8.04
C MET A 252 -11.38 -17.21 9.30
N MET A 253 -10.15 -16.72 9.38
CA MET A 253 -9.68 -15.89 10.51
C MET A 253 -10.59 -14.68 10.74
N LEU A 254 -11.08 -14.04 9.65
CA LEU A 254 -12.03 -12.93 9.76
C LEU A 254 -13.37 -13.39 10.32
N ARG A 255 -13.90 -14.54 9.86
CA ARG A 255 -15.19 -15.08 10.33
C ARG A 255 -15.16 -15.55 11.77
N THR A 256 -14.05 -16.13 12.21
CA THR A 256 -13.87 -16.60 13.61
C THR A 256 -13.51 -15.46 14.57
N GLY A 257 -13.14 -14.28 14.05
CA GLY A 257 -12.67 -13.15 14.86
C GLY A 257 -11.21 -13.27 15.29
N GLU A 258 -10.46 -14.25 14.82
CA GLU A 258 -9.01 -14.37 15.03
C GLU A 258 -8.26 -13.19 14.38
N ALA A 259 -8.74 -12.71 13.23
CA ALA A 259 -8.34 -11.44 12.65
C ALA A 259 -9.56 -10.50 12.53
N GLN A 260 -9.40 -9.25 12.92
CA GLN A 260 -10.43 -8.21 12.78
C GLN A 260 -10.34 -7.48 11.43
N PHE A 261 -9.25 -7.68 10.73
CA PHE A 261 -9.00 -7.10 9.41
C PHE A 261 -8.26 -8.09 8.51
N ILE A 262 -8.65 -8.19 7.24
CA ILE A 262 -7.89 -8.95 6.24
C ILE A 262 -7.62 -8.12 4.99
N TRP A 263 -6.45 -8.30 4.40
CA TRP A 263 -6.11 -7.65 3.13
C TRP A 263 -5.14 -8.52 2.30
N PRO A 264 -5.41 -8.64 1.00
CA PRO A 264 -6.65 -8.32 0.30
C PRO A 264 -7.78 -9.30 0.64
N VAL A 265 -9.03 -8.84 0.49
CA VAL A 265 -10.17 -9.75 0.56
C VAL A 265 -10.15 -10.64 -0.69
N PRO A 266 -10.22 -11.98 -0.57
CA PRO A 266 -10.27 -12.86 -1.73
C PRO A 266 -11.52 -12.60 -2.58
N ALA A 267 -11.34 -12.35 -3.87
CA ALA A 267 -12.44 -11.95 -4.76
C ALA A 267 -13.59 -12.99 -4.81
N GLU A 268 -13.24 -14.26 -4.70
CA GLU A 268 -14.17 -15.39 -4.64
C GLU A 268 -15.00 -15.45 -3.34
N GLN A 269 -14.49 -14.85 -2.26
CA GLN A 269 -15.16 -14.82 -0.95
C GLN A 269 -16.00 -13.55 -0.71
N VAL A 270 -15.84 -12.52 -1.54
CA VAL A 270 -16.48 -11.21 -1.33
C VAL A 270 -17.98 -11.33 -1.10
N LYS A 271 -18.70 -12.05 -1.99
CA LYS A 271 -20.15 -12.22 -1.86
C LYS A 271 -20.58 -12.92 -0.58
N ALA A 272 -19.82 -13.95 -0.18
CA ALA A 272 -20.11 -14.71 1.03
C ALA A 272 -19.80 -13.93 2.31
N LEU A 273 -18.78 -13.07 2.27
CA LEU A 273 -18.44 -12.18 3.38
C LEU A 273 -19.39 -10.98 3.46
N GLU A 274 -19.87 -10.46 2.34
CA GLU A 274 -20.90 -9.41 2.30
C GLU A 274 -22.26 -9.86 2.84
N ALA A 275 -22.58 -11.15 2.68
CA ALA A 275 -23.80 -11.74 3.22
C ALA A 275 -23.74 -11.95 4.74
N ASP A 276 -22.57 -11.88 5.34
CA ASP A 276 -22.38 -11.93 6.80
C ASP A 276 -22.62 -10.53 7.38
N GLY A 277 -23.78 -10.33 7.99
CA GLY A 277 -24.17 -9.00 8.53
C GLY A 277 -23.28 -8.45 9.64
N LYS A 278 -22.27 -9.20 10.10
CA LYS A 278 -21.27 -8.75 11.09
C LYS A 278 -20.01 -8.18 10.44
N LEU A 279 -19.82 -8.38 9.13
CA LEU A 279 -18.64 -7.98 8.41
C LEU A 279 -18.90 -6.79 7.50
N SER A 280 -17.90 -5.94 7.32
CA SER A 280 -17.94 -4.82 6.39
C SER A 280 -16.83 -4.97 5.34
N ILE A 281 -17.17 -4.87 4.06
CA ILE A 281 -16.21 -4.92 2.97
C ILE A 281 -16.06 -3.55 2.33
N GLN A 282 -14.86 -3.01 2.38
CA GLN A 282 -14.53 -1.78 1.68
C GLN A 282 -13.97 -2.10 0.28
N LYS A 283 -14.54 -1.50 -0.74
CA LYS A 283 -14.09 -1.57 -2.14
C LYS A 283 -13.62 -0.18 -2.55
N THR A 284 -12.34 -0.07 -2.90
CA THR A 284 -11.74 1.20 -3.31
C THR A 284 -11.12 1.03 -4.69
N PRO A 285 -11.28 2.00 -5.61
CA PRO A 285 -10.59 2.01 -6.88
C PRO A 285 -9.08 1.86 -6.68
N SER A 286 -8.47 0.96 -7.43
CA SER A 286 -7.03 0.68 -7.35
C SER A 286 -6.27 1.48 -8.39
N VAL A 287 -5.05 1.88 -8.06
CA VAL A 287 -4.08 2.46 -9.02
C VAL A 287 -3.24 1.41 -9.73
N VAL A 288 -3.58 0.13 -9.57
CA VAL A 288 -2.86 -0.97 -10.22
C VAL A 288 -3.44 -1.24 -11.60
N THR A 289 -2.66 -1.00 -12.65
CA THR A 289 -2.97 -1.42 -14.01
C THR A 289 -2.31 -2.78 -14.30
N ARG A 290 -3.10 -3.72 -14.81
CA ARG A 290 -2.60 -5.00 -15.37
C ARG A 290 -2.51 -4.88 -16.87
N TYR A 291 -1.37 -5.22 -17.44
CA TYR A 291 -1.11 -5.08 -18.87
C TYR A 291 -0.28 -6.26 -19.39
N ILE A 292 -0.27 -6.41 -20.71
CA ILE A 292 0.60 -7.31 -21.44
C ILE A 292 1.75 -6.49 -22.00
N SER A 293 2.98 -6.79 -21.60
CA SER A 293 4.19 -6.17 -22.16
C SER A 293 4.64 -6.94 -23.39
N MET A 294 4.91 -6.22 -24.47
CA MET A 294 5.38 -6.77 -25.73
C MET A 294 6.71 -6.12 -26.12
N ASN A 295 7.72 -6.94 -26.46
CA ASN A 295 9.02 -6.42 -26.88
C ASN A 295 8.95 -5.91 -28.32
N GLU A 296 8.81 -4.60 -28.49
CA GLU A 296 8.73 -3.98 -29.82
C GLU A 296 10.05 -3.95 -30.61
N THR A 297 11.17 -4.36 -30.02
CA THR A 297 12.43 -4.52 -30.80
C THR A 297 12.49 -5.89 -31.49
N LYS A 298 11.51 -6.75 -31.26
CA LYS A 298 11.51 -8.15 -31.73
C LYS A 298 10.27 -8.49 -32.56
N LYS A 299 10.49 -9.23 -33.65
CA LYS A 299 9.39 -9.82 -34.44
C LYS A 299 8.63 -10.87 -33.60
N PRO A 300 7.28 -10.92 -33.74
CA PRO A 300 6.43 -10.08 -34.57
C PRO A 300 5.96 -8.77 -33.92
N PHE A 301 6.40 -8.46 -32.66
CA PHE A 301 5.88 -7.32 -31.87
C PHE A 301 6.45 -5.96 -32.30
N ASN A 302 7.48 -5.92 -33.15
CA ASN A 302 7.95 -4.70 -33.76
C ASN A 302 6.91 -4.08 -34.74
N ASP A 303 5.94 -4.88 -35.22
CA ASP A 303 4.83 -4.38 -36.02
C ASP A 303 3.65 -3.94 -35.14
N VAL A 304 3.25 -2.67 -35.26
CA VAL A 304 2.14 -2.08 -34.51
C VAL A 304 0.81 -2.76 -34.79
N ARG A 305 0.63 -3.31 -36.03
CA ARG A 305 -0.60 -4.02 -36.42
C ARG A 305 -0.76 -5.30 -35.59
N VAL A 306 0.32 -6.01 -35.34
CA VAL A 306 0.33 -7.21 -34.47
C VAL A 306 -0.04 -6.85 -33.04
N ARG A 307 0.54 -5.77 -32.48
CA ARG A 307 0.21 -5.32 -31.11
C ARG A 307 -1.27 -4.90 -30.99
N LYS A 308 -1.78 -4.17 -32.00
CA LYS A 308 -3.21 -3.80 -32.06
C LYS A 308 -4.11 -5.03 -32.17
N ALA A 309 -3.75 -5.99 -33.03
CA ALA A 309 -4.50 -7.23 -33.20
C ALA A 309 -4.63 -8.00 -31.87
N ILE A 310 -3.55 -8.18 -31.13
CA ILE A 310 -3.58 -8.81 -29.81
C ILE A 310 -4.53 -8.06 -28.87
N SER A 311 -4.48 -6.75 -28.88
CA SER A 311 -5.35 -5.93 -28.03
C SER A 311 -6.83 -6.04 -28.41
N LEU A 312 -7.17 -6.05 -29.72
CA LEU A 312 -8.53 -6.22 -30.21
C LEU A 312 -9.09 -7.64 -29.95
N ALA A 313 -8.23 -8.64 -29.90
CA ALA A 313 -8.64 -10.01 -29.66
C ALA A 313 -9.00 -10.32 -28.19
N ILE A 314 -8.76 -9.40 -27.24
CA ILE A 314 -9.04 -9.63 -25.82
C ILE A 314 -10.39 -9.03 -25.42
N ASN A 315 -11.34 -9.89 -25.03
CA ASN A 315 -12.58 -9.48 -24.40
C ASN A 315 -12.33 -9.15 -22.92
N ARG A 316 -12.01 -7.87 -22.64
CA ARG A 316 -11.66 -7.40 -21.28
C ARG A 316 -12.82 -7.55 -20.31
N ASN A 317 -14.06 -7.32 -20.75
CA ASN A 317 -15.23 -7.46 -19.89
C ASN A 317 -15.43 -8.92 -19.45
N ALA A 318 -15.26 -9.88 -20.37
CA ALA A 318 -15.33 -11.30 -20.05
C ALA A 318 -14.15 -11.72 -19.14
N LEU A 319 -12.93 -11.25 -19.42
CA LEU A 319 -11.77 -11.47 -18.57
C LEU A 319 -12.02 -11.00 -17.13
N ILE A 320 -12.52 -9.78 -16.97
CA ILE A 320 -12.83 -9.20 -15.65
C ILE A 320 -13.86 -10.05 -14.92
N LYS A 321 -14.87 -10.54 -15.62
CA LYS A 321 -15.90 -11.42 -15.03
C LYS A 321 -15.34 -12.74 -14.54
N VAL A 322 -14.46 -13.37 -15.34
CA VAL A 322 -13.91 -14.70 -15.07
C VAL A 322 -12.78 -14.66 -14.02
N ALA A 323 -11.82 -13.76 -14.19
CA ALA A 323 -10.62 -13.74 -13.35
C ALA A 323 -10.76 -12.85 -12.10
N TYR A 324 -11.59 -11.81 -12.16
CA TYR A 324 -11.72 -10.80 -11.09
C TYR A 324 -13.12 -10.74 -10.46
N ASN A 325 -14.02 -11.66 -10.82
CA ASN A 325 -15.41 -11.66 -10.33
C ASN A 325 -16.12 -10.30 -10.48
N GLY A 326 -15.79 -9.55 -11.53
CA GLY A 326 -16.33 -8.21 -11.77
C GLY A 326 -15.68 -7.09 -10.93
N LEU A 327 -14.67 -7.39 -10.12
CA LEU A 327 -14.01 -6.42 -9.23
C LEU A 327 -12.83 -5.72 -9.91
N ALA A 328 -12.98 -5.35 -11.18
CA ALA A 328 -12.04 -4.56 -11.95
C ALA A 328 -12.78 -3.79 -13.03
N VAL A 329 -12.10 -2.85 -13.68
CA VAL A 329 -12.63 -2.10 -14.83
C VAL A 329 -11.63 -2.18 -15.99
N PRO A 330 -12.09 -2.12 -17.26
CA PRO A 330 -11.18 -2.00 -18.40
C PRO A 330 -10.32 -0.75 -18.26
N SER A 331 -9.02 -0.87 -18.54
CA SER A 331 -8.13 0.29 -18.56
C SER A 331 -8.49 1.19 -19.76
N THR A 332 -8.54 2.49 -19.52
CA THR A 332 -8.78 3.53 -20.54
C THR A 332 -7.52 4.31 -20.90
N GLY A 333 -6.39 3.97 -20.29
CA GLY A 333 -5.08 4.59 -20.51
C GLY A 333 -3.98 3.80 -19.84
N TYR A 334 -2.75 4.30 -19.96
CA TYR A 334 -1.60 3.72 -19.27
C TYR A 334 -1.68 3.93 -17.75
N LEU A 335 -2.05 5.15 -17.35
CA LEU A 335 -2.28 5.47 -15.95
C LEU A 335 -3.75 5.25 -15.56
N PRO A 336 -4.03 4.73 -14.36
CA PRO A 336 -5.37 4.72 -13.81
C PRO A 336 -5.98 6.11 -13.74
N PRO A 337 -7.31 6.26 -13.92
CA PRO A 337 -7.97 7.58 -13.98
C PRO A 337 -7.79 8.45 -12.72
N GLN A 338 -7.47 7.84 -11.59
CA GLN A 338 -7.25 8.52 -10.31
C GLN A 338 -5.88 9.20 -10.19
N ILE A 339 -4.96 8.87 -11.10
CA ILE A 339 -3.61 9.45 -11.09
C ILE A 339 -3.63 10.77 -11.83
N GLU A 340 -3.05 11.80 -11.23
CA GLU A 340 -2.84 13.09 -11.87
C GLU A 340 -2.07 12.94 -13.18
N GLY A 341 -2.55 13.59 -14.24
CA GLY A 341 -1.99 13.46 -15.58
C GLY A 341 -2.47 12.23 -16.37
N ALA A 342 -3.39 11.42 -15.82
CA ALA A 342 -3.99 10.33 -16.56
C ALA A 342 -4.82 10.85 -17.75
N VAL A 343 -4.58 10.27 -18.92
CA VAL A 343 -5.35 10.58 -20.14
C VAL A 343 -6.28 9.43 -20.45
N ASN A 344 -7.55 9.74 -20.67
CA ASN A 344 -8.57 8.76 -21.03
C ASN A 344 -8.65 8.64 -22.57
N TYR A 345 -8.12 7.55 -23.10
CA TYR A 345 -8.19 7.20 -24.53
C TYR A 345 -9.43 6.32 -24.87
N GLY A 346 -10.26 6.03 -23.87
CA GLY A 346 -11.33 5.03 -24.00
C GLY A 346 -10.81 3.59 -23.82
N ALA A 347 -11.73 2.70 -23.47
CA ALA A 347 -11.40 1.27 -23.39
C ALA A 347 -11.13 0.71 -24.80
N PHE A 348 -10.08 -0.09 -24.94
CA PHE A 348 -9.75 -0.72 -26.20
C PHE A 348 -10.89 -1.71 -26.58
N PRO A 349 -11.46 -1.61 -27.79
CA PRO A 349 -12.61 -2.42 -28.19
C PRO A 349 -12.23 -3.92 -28.30
N TYR A 350 -13.24 -4.78 -28.20
CA TYR A 350 -13.12 -6.19 -28.53
C TYR A 350 -13.64 -6.42 -29.95
N ASP A 351 -12.74 -6.66 -30.89
CA ASP A 351 -13.05 -6.93 -32.29
C ASP A 351 -12.11 -8.01 -32.86
N PRO A 352 -12.46 -9.29 -32.67
CA PRO A 352 -11.63 -10.39 -33.18
C PRO A 352 -11.64 -10.50 -34.72
N LYS A 353 -12.57 -9.86 -35.43
CA LYS A 353 -12.57 -9.80 -36.89
C LYS A 353 -11.49 -8.84 -37.37
N ALA A 354 -11.51 -7.60 -36.89
CA ALA A 354 -10.46 -6.63 -37.18
C ALA A 354 -9.07 -7.12 -36.74
N ALA A 355 -8.98 -7.86 -35.61
CA ALA A 355 -7.72 -8.46 -35.17
C ALA A 355 -7.14 -9.42 -36.21
N ARG A 356 -7.95 -10.29 -36.83
CA ARG A 356 -7.52 -11.21 -37.86
C ARG A 356 -7.07 -10.49 -39.15
N GLU A 357 -7.78 -9.48 -39.56
CA GLU A 357 -7.39 -8.69 -40.75
C GLU A 357 -6.04 -8.01 -40.52
N LEU A 358 -5.82 -7.40 -39.34
CA LEU A 358 -4.53 -6.80 -39.01
C LEU A 358 -3.37 -7.82 -38.99
N LEU A 359 -3.61 -9.04 -38.48
CA LEU A 359 -2.61 -10.10 -38.53
C LEU A 359 -2.31 -10.53 -39.98
N LYS A 360 -3.33 -10.66 -40.83
CA LYS A 360 -3.18 -10.98 -42.25
C LYS A 360 -2.34 -9.91 -42.96
N GLU A 361 -2.69 -8.63 -42.77
CA GLU A 361 -1.93 -7.49 -43.30
C GLU A 361 -0.49 -7.43 -42.80
N ALA A 362 -0.22 -7.88 -41.58
CA ALA A 362 1.09 -7.96 -41.00
C ALA A 362 1.90 -9.20 -41.44
N GLY A 363 1.33 -10.04 -42.35
CA GLY A 363 1.99 -11.24 -42.86
C GLY A 363 1.83 -12.50 -41.98
N PHE A 364 0.83 -12.50 -41.09
CA PHE A 364 0.52 -13.63 -40.21
C PHE A 364 -0.94 -14.09 -40.36
N PRO A 365 -1.37 -14.54 -41.58
CA PRO A 365 -2.77 -14.94 -41.83
C PRO A 365 -3.20 -16.14 -40.97
N GLU A 366 -2.26 -17.04 -40.63
CA GLU A 366 -2.48 -18.21 -39.78
C GLU A 366 -2.10 -17.95 -38.32
N GLY A 367 -1.82 -16.67 -37.94
CA GLY A 367 -1.33 -16.32 -36.61
C GLY A 367 0.14 -16.68 -36.41
N PHE A 368 0.54 -16.69 -35.15
CA PHE A 368 1.91 -17.05 -34.73
C PHE A 368 1.90 -17.65 -33.33
N HIS A 369 2.94 -18.41 -33.02
CA HIS A 369 3.12 -18.99 -31.69
C HIS A 369 3.88 -18.01 -30.77
N ALA A 370 3.44 -17.94 -29.54
CA ALA A 370 4.01 -17.05 -28.56
C ALA A 370 3.90 -17.64 -27.14
N THR A 371 4.88 -17.38 -26.28
CA THR A 371 4.86 -17.80 -24.88
C THR A 371 4.53 -16.63 -23.98
N LEU A 372 3.52 -16.78 -23.14
CA LEU A 372 3.12 -15.80 -22.15
C LEU A 372 3.74 -16.15 -20.79
N TRP A 373 4.49 -15.20 -20.20
CA TRP A 373 5.11 -15.36 -18.91
C TRP A 373 4.43 -14.47 -17.88
N SER A 374 4.36 -14.93 -16.65
CA SER A 374 3.91 -14.14 -15.52
C SER A 374 4.86 -14.29 -14.34
N ALA A 375 5.12 -13.18 -13.66
CA ALA A 375 5.84 -13.18 -12.39
C ALA A 375 4.97 -13.63 -11.21
N TYR A 376 3.66 -13.71 -11.41
CA TYR A 376 2.69 -14.08 -10.37
C TYR A 376 2.05 -15.42 -10.67
N ASN A 377 1.80 -16.20 -9.61
CA ASN A 377 1.17 -17.52 -9.67
C ASN A 377 -0.12 -17.60 -8.82
N ASP A 378 -0.64 -16.45 -8.37
CA ASP A 378 -1.91 -16.42 -7.62
C ASP A 378 -3.11 -16.83 -8.50
N GLY A 379 -4.20 -17.26 -7.88
CA GLY A 379 -5.37 -17.79 -8.57
C GLY A 379 -6.00 -16.82 -9.59
N LYS A 380 -5.93 -15.51 -9.39
CA LYS A 380 -6.42 -14.51 -10.36
C LYS A 380 -5.52 -14.48 -11.59
N THR A 381 -4.22 -14.50 -11.37
CA THR A 381 -3.23 -14.51 -12.45
C THR A 381 -3.35 -15.77 -13.29
N LEU A 382 -3.46 -16.95 -12.66
CA LEU A 382 -3.65 -18.22 -13.38
C LEU A 382 -4.93 -18.19 -14.24
N LYS A 383 -6.06 -17.74 -13.71
CA LYS A 383 -7.31 -17.56 -14.47
C LYS A 383 -7.15 -16.57 -15.62
N THR A 384 -6.41 -15.49 -15.42
CA THR A 384 -6.11 -14.50 -16.46
C THR A 384 -5.30 -15.13 -17.59
N LEU A 385 -4.25 -15.87 -17.27
CA LEU A 385 -3.40 -16.55 -18.24
C LEU A 385 -4.20 -17.59 -19.05
N GLN A 386 -4.99 -18.43 -18.40
CA GLN A 386 -5.85 -19.41 -19.04
C GLN A 386 -6.88 -18.76 -19.96
N PHE A 387 -7.50 -17.69 -19.53
CA PHE A 387 -8.46 -16.93 -20.33
C PHE A 387 -7.80 -16.34 -21.58
N LEU A 388 -6.64 -15.70 -21.43
CA LEU A 388 -5.88 -15.13 -22.54
C LEU A 388 -5.44 -16.22 -23.52
N GLN A 389 -4.97 -17.35 -23.02
CA GLN A 389 -4.62 -18.51 -23.83
C GLN A 389 -5.80 -18.97 -24.70
N GLN A 390 -6.97 -19.18 -24.08
CA GLN A 390 -8.17 -19.61 -24.80
C GLN A 390 -8.62 -18.59 -25.86
N GLN A 391 -8.58 -17.29 -25.56
CA GLN A 391 -8.98 -16.25 -26.51
C GLN A 391 -8.01 -16.09 -27.68
N GLN A 392 -6.72 -16.33 -27.47
CA GLN A 392 -5.70 -16.24 -28.53
C GLN A 392 -5.62 -17.53 -29.38
N GLN A 393 -6.20 -18.63 -28.91
CA GLN A 393 -6.24 -19.93 -29.61
C GLN A 393 -7.39 -20.10 -30.63
N VAL A 394 -8.17 -19.04 -30.94
CA VAL A 394 -9.33 -19.15 -31.83
C VAL A 394 -8.92 -19.49 -33.26
N ARG A 395 -8.72 -20.79 -33.48
CA ARG A 395 -8.70 -21.70 -34.61
C ARG A 395 -7.31 -22.24 -35.00
N HIS A 396 -7.03 -23.45 -34.64
CA HIS A 396 -6.91 -24.62 -35.52
C HIS A 396 -6.66 -25.88 -34.68
N HIS A 397 -7.21 -26.99 -35.13
CA HIS A 397 -7.11 -28.31 -34.57
C HIS A 397 -5.66 -28.75 -34.30
N ARG A 398 -5.16 -28.51 -33.07
CA ARG A 398 -4.16 -29.28 -32.31
C ARG A 398 -3.91 -28.57 -30.97
N PRO A 399 -3.83 -29.29 -29.86
CA PRO A 399 -3.50 -28.70 -28.58
C PRO A 399 -2.02 -28.27 -28.60
N SER A 400 -1.75 -27.00 -28.79
CA SER A 400 -0.44 -26.43 -28.47
C SER A 400 -0.39 -26.20 -26.98
N SER A 401 0.47 -26.93 -26.28
CA SER A 401 0.78 -26.69 -24.87
C SER A 401 1.36 -25.27 -24.71
N VAL A 402 0.66 -24.42 -24.00
CA VAL A 402 1.25 -23.20 -23.48
C VAL A 402 1.91 -23.58 -22.16
N ASP A 403 3.22 -23.72 -22.19
CA ASP A 403 3.99 -23.92 -20.99
C ASP A 403 4.01 -22.63 -20.20
N CYS A 404 3.22 -22.58 -19.13
CA CYS A 404 3.31 -21.52 -18.13
C CYS A 404 4.47 -21.85 -17.19
N HIS A 405 5.60 -21.20 -17.37
CA HIS A 405 6.72 -21.34 -16.45
C HIS A 405 6.69 -20.21 -15.40
N THR A 406 6.63 -20.60 -14.14
CA THR A 406 6.90 -19.71 -13.01
C THR A 406 8.39 -19.78 -12.72
N PHE A 407 9.04 -18.61 -12.57
CA PHE A 407 10.43 -18.56 -12.14
C PHE A 407 10.52 -18.80 -10.63
N PRO A 408 11.27 -19.80 -10.14
CA PRO A 408 11.37 -20.08 -8.71
C PRO A 408 12.31 -19.13 -7.94
N TYR A 409 12.96 -18.14 -8.58
CA TYR A 409 14.06 -17.38 -7.94
C TYR A 409 14.06 -15.87 -8.18
N PHE A 410 12.92 -15.19 -8.16
CA PHE A 410 12.88 -13.74 -7.96
C PHE A 410 11.67 -13.39 -7.10
N PRO A 411 11.82 -13.39 -5.77
CA PRO A 411 10.86 -12.71 -4.94
C PRO A 411 10.99 -11.22 -5.27
N ASP A 412 9.88 -10.54 -5.48
CA ASP A 412 9.65 -9.10 -5.40
C ASP A 412 9.94 -8.17 -6.59
N TYR A 413 10.40 -8.63 -7.77
CA TYR A 413 10.81 -7.68 -8.81
C TYR A 413 10.04 -7.68 -10.14
N CYS A 414 9.00 -8.47 -10.32
CA CYS A 414 8.37 -8.51 -11.64
C CYS A 414 6.85 -8.41 -11.62
N GLN A 415 6.35 -7.26 -12.01
CA GLN A 415 4.99 -7.12 -12.52
C GLN A 415 4.96 -7.72 -13.92
N SER A 416 4.12 -8.69 -14.14
CA SER A 416 3.80 -9.45 -15.37
C SER A 416 4.76 -9.30 -16.54
N ILE A 417 5.64 -10.27 -16.73
CA ILE A 417 6.50 -10.40 -17.93
C ILE A 417 5.79 -11.30 -18.92
N MET A 418 5.63 -10.83 -20.14
CA MET A 418 5.19 -11.65 -21.26
C MET A 418 6.37 -11.97 -22.17
N LEU A 419 6.70 -13.25 -22.29
CA LEU A 419 7.68 -13.76 -23.24
C LEU A 419 6.98 -14.54 -24.33
N LEU A 420 7.29 -14.18 -25.55
CA LEU A 420 6.68 -14.81 -26.72
C LEU A 420 7.76 -15.49 -27.54
N ARG A 421 7.63 -16.81 -27.74
CA ARG A 421 8.60 -17.64 -28.45
C ARG A 421 8.15 -17.92 -29.88
N LYS A 422 8.99 -17.55 -30.84
CA LYS A 422 8.99 -18.23 -32.16
C LYS A 422 9.85 -19.47 -32.00
N GLN A 423 9.47 -20.61 -32.61
CA GLN A 423 10.32 -21.79 -32.60
C GLN A 423 11.76 -21.38 -32.96
N HIS A 424 12.68 -21.46 -31.99
CA HIS A 424 14.14 -21.28 -32.03
C HIS A 424 14.77 -20.06 -31.33
N ASN A 425 14.05 -19.10 -30.73
CA ASN A 425 14.73 -18.07 -29.92
C ASN A 425 13.89 -17.58 -28.75
N VAL A 426 14.42 -17.72 -27.53
CA VAL A 426 13.86 -17.16 -26.28
C VAL A 426 14.39 -15.73 -26.09
N GLN A 427 13.50 -14.78 -25.81
CA GLN A 427 13.92 -13.40 -25.53
C GLN A 427 13.18 -12.84 -24.32
N TYR A 428 13.92 -12.12 -23.46
CA TYR A 428 13.50 -11.60 -22.17
C TYR A 428 13.18 -10.10 -22.28
N VAL A 429 12.04 -9.69 -21.72
CA VAL A 429 11.72 -8.29 -21.55
C VAL A 429 11.49 -7.99 -20.07
N TYR A 430 12.28 -7.08 -19.54
CA TYR A 430 12.15 -6.56 -18.19
C TYR A 430 11.45 -5.21 -18.26
N TYR A 431 10.41 -5.02 -17.44
CA TYR A 431 9.82 -3.72 -17.23
C TYR A 431 9.94 -3.34 -15.74
N PHE A 432 10.57 -2.21 -15.50
CA PHE A 432 10.64 -1.60 -14.18
C PHE A 432 9.56 -0.53 -14.09
N PRO A 433 8.58 -0.63 -13.17
CA PRO A 433 7.78 0.55 -12.88
C PRO A 433 8.67 1.55 -12.16
N GLN A 434 8.69 2.75 -12.68
CA GLN A 434 9.29 3.90 -12.00
C GLN A 434 8.47 4.28 -10.75
#